data_dcb94490e867e6205be343dec76cd9f7
#
_entry.id   dcb94490e867e6205be343dec76cd9f7
#
_cell.length_a   1.000
_cell.length_b   1.000
_cell.length_c   1.000
_cell.angle_alpha   90.00
_cell.angle_beta   90.00
_cell.angle_gamma   90.00
#
_symmetry.space_group_name_H-M   'P 1'
#
loop_
_entity.id
_entity.type
_entity.pdbx_description
1 polymer ?
#
loop_
_entity_poly.entity_id
_entity_poly.type
_entity_poly.pdbx_seq_one_letter_code
_entity_poly.pdbx_strand_id
1 'polypeptide(L)'
;MTRLQLDSIIDSMLFPTRYTSAYTNNGSAYPPYNIIRISETETVLEIAVAGFKEDEVSVVVEDEKLKITGKKETSETSNYVYKGIGTRAFEKTFALSKDTKVTNAEYADGILSVFVTYEVPEEKKPKQIPISRGERLYLTEGDDIVS
;
A
#
# COMPACT_ATOMS: atom_id res chain seq x y z
N MET A 1 4.91 11.51 19.25
CA MET A 1 5.54 11.15 17.99
C MET A 1 5.81 12.37 17.14
N THR A 2 7.01 12.50 16.63
CA THR A 2 7.37 13.66 15.84
C THR A 2 6.87 13.47 14.40
N ARG A 3 6.82 14.57 13.69
CA ARG A 3 6.41 14.54 12.29
C ARG A 3 7.31 13.63 11.45
N LEU A 4 8.60 13.64 11.74
CA LEU A 4 9.55 12.78 11.02
C LEU A 4 9.27 11.30 11.23
N GLN A 5 8.88 10.92 12.44
CA GLN A 5 8.53 9.53 12.69
C GLN A 5 7.28 9.13 11.94
N LEU A 6 6.35 10.06 11.81
CA LEU A 6 5.12 9.80 11.07
C LEU A 6 5.41 9.59 9.60
N ASP A 7 6.25 10.44 9.04
CA ASP A 7 6.61 10.33 7.62
C ASP A 7 7.34 9.02 7.35
N SER A 8 8.15 8.58 8.31
CA SER A 8 8.88 7.34 8.19
C SER A 8 7.96 6.12 8.15
N ILE A 9 6.88 6.17 8.93
CA ILE A 9 5.91 5.09 8.94
C ILE A 9 5.18 5.01 7.60
N ILE A 10 4.80 6.16 7.07
CA ILE A 10 4.13 6.19 5.77
C ILE A 10 5.06 5.63 4.69
N ASP A 11 6.32 6.02 4.73
CA ASP A 11 7.30 5.50 3.78
C ASP A 11 7.47 4.00 3.90
N SER A 12 7.26 3.45 5.10
CA SER A 12 7.38 2.01 5.31
C SER A 12 6.15 1.25 4.84
N MET A 13 5.00 1.92 4.82
CA MET A 13 3.74 1.26 4.48
C MET A 13 3.47 1.27 3.00
N LEU A 14 3.64 2.41 2.38
CA LEU A 14 3.17 2.61 1.01
C LEU A 14 4.07 3.61 0.31
N PHE A 15 4.70 3.17 -0.77
CA PHE A 15 5.48 4.09 -1.59
C PHE A 15 4.85 4.23 -2.95
N PRO A 16 4.68 5.44 -3.44
CA PRO A 16 4.46 5.59 -4.87
C PRO A 16 5.76 5.15 -5.53
N THR A 17 5.70 4.15 -6.38
CA THR A 17 6.91 3.68 -7.02
C THR A 17 7.36 4.72 -8.03
N ARG A 18 8.66 4.88 -8.16
CA ARG A 18 9.18 5.79 -9.16
C ARG A 18 8.81 5.34 -10.55
N TYR A 19 8.46 4.11 -10.68
CA TYR A 19 8.05 3.54 -11.96
C TYR A 19 6.71 4.06 -12.42
N THR A 20 5.85 4.48 -11.48
CA THR A 20 4.58 5.06 -11.88
C THR A 20 4.79 6.35 -12.66
N SER A 21 5.84 7.07 -12.35
CA SER A 21 6.15 8.28 -13.10
C SER A 21 6.53 7.97 -14.54
N ALA A 22 7.17 6.86 -14.73
CA ALA A 22 7.56 6.44 -16.07
C ALA A 22 6.34 5.99 -16.88
N TYR A 23 5.41 5.33 -16.22
CA TYR A 23 4.21 4.88 -16.89
C TYR A 23 3.25 6.00 -17.18
N THR A 24 3.28 7.01 -16.37
CA THR A 24 2.40 8.15 -16.59
C THR A 24 3.00 9.09 -17.62
N ASN A 25 3.79 8.61 -18.49
CA ASN A 25 4.33 9.39 -19.55
C ASN A 25 4.26 10.89 -19.37
N ASN A 26 5.31 11.58 -19.59
CA ASN A 26 5.33 13.03 -19.55
C ASN A 26 5.23 13.63 -18.16
N GLY A 27 5.57 12.86 -17.14
CA GLY A 27 5.57 13.38 -15.78
C GLY A 27 4.17 13.72 -15.26
N SER A 28 3.16 13.26 -15.95
CA SER A 28 1.79 13.49 -15.51
C SER A 28 1.46 12.61 -14.33
N ALA A 29 1.01 13.19 -13.23
CA ALA A 29 0.59 12.44 -12.05
C ALA A 29 -0.87 12.03 -12.16
N TYR A 30 -1.31 11.64 -13.34
CA TYR A 30 -2.69 11.25 -13.57
C TYR A 30 -2.89 9.78 -13.21
N PRO A 31 -3.96 9.45 -12.51
CA PRO A 31 -4.88 10.39 -11.88
C PRO A 31 -4.28 10.96 -10.59
N PRO A 32 -4.75 12.14 -10.16
CA PRO A 32 -4.28 12.70 -8.89
C PRO A 32 -4.67 11.81 -7.73
N TYR A 33 -3.88 11.83 -6.69
CA TYR A 33 -4.17 11.02 -5.52
C TYR A 33 -3.68 11.72 -4.26
N ASN A 34 -4.24 11.30 -3.13
CA ASN A 34 -3.87 11.76 -1.81
C ASN A 34 -3.51 10.54 -0.97
N ILE A 35 -2.63 10.74 -0.02
CA ILE A 35 -2.35 9.74 1.00
C ILE A 35 -2.69 10.37 2.33
N ILE A 36 -3.64 9.77 3.05
CA ILE A 36 -4.13 10.31 4.31
C ILE A 36 -3.82 9.32 5.42
N ARG A 37 -3.17 9.81 6.47
CA ARG A 37 -2.96 8.98 7.63
C ARG A 37 -4.16 9.07 8.54
N ILE A 38 -4.70 7.92 8.90
CA ILE A 38 -5.81 7.83 9.84
C ILE A 38 -5.29 7.57 11.25
N SER A 39 -4.30 6.68 11.37
CA SER A 39 -3.70 6.36 12.66
C SER A 39 -2.26 5.95 12.42
N GLU A 40 -1.59 5.49 13.45
CA GLU A 40 -0.21 5.04 13.32
C GLU A 40 -0.08 3.83 12.40
N THR A 41 -1.15 3.06 12.26
CA THR A 41 -1.12 1.84 11.46
C THR A 41 -2.06 1.86 10.27
N GLU A 42 -2.86 2.91 10.13
CA GLU A 42 -3.84 2.96 9.06
C GLU A 42 -3.67 4.17 8.16
N THR A 43 -3.74 3.94 6.88
CA THR A 43 -3.57 4.96 5.85
C THR A 43 -4.63 4.74 4.78
N VAL A 44 -5.11 5.82 4.21
CA VAL A 44 -6.04 5.76 3.09
C VAL A 44 -5.39 6.42 1.89
N LEU A 45 -5.45 5.72 0.77
CA LEU A 45 -5.01 6.24 -0.51
C LEU A 45 -6.27 6.64 -1.27
N GLU A 46 -6.40 7.92 -1.57
CA GLU A 46 -7.55 8.43 -2.33
C GLU A 46 -7.13 8.74 -3.75
N ILE A 47 -7.87 8.23 -4.71
CA ILE A 47 -7.54 8.43 -6.12
C ILE A 47 -8.75 9.07 -6.80
N ALA A 48 -8.51 10.15 -7.51
CA ALA A 48 -9.56 10.86 -8.22
C ALA A 48 -9.93 10.07 -9.47
N VAL A 49 -11.13 9.50 -9.48
CA VAL A 49 -11.61 8.68 -10.59
C VAL A 49 -12.95 9.18 -11.11
N ALA A 50 -13.18 10.48 -10.98
CA ALA A 50 -14.41 11.08 -11.49
C ALA A 50 -14.55 10.78 -12.97
N GLY A 51 -15.72 10.37 -13.38
CA GLY A 51 -15.97 10.00 -14.77
C GLY A 51 -15.83 8.53 -15.07
N PHE A 52 -15.23 7.76 -14.14
CA PHE A 52 -15.18 6.31 -14.25
C PHE A 52 -16.31 5.71 -13.43
N LYS A 53 -16.89 4.65 -13.91
CA LYS A 53 -17.88 3.89 -13.14
C LYS A 53 -17.13 2.95 -12.20
N GLU A 54 -17.84 2.49 -11.20
CA GLU A 54 -17.25 1.58 -10.23
C GLU A 54 -16.63 0.34 -10.89
N ASP A 55 -17.31 -0.19 -11.90
CA ASP A 55 -16.82 -1.38 -12.59
C ASP A 55 -15.74 -1.07 -13.63
N GLU A 56 -15.42 0.19 -13.83
CA GLU A 56 -14.34 0.58 -14.74
C GLU A 56 -13.01 0.79 -14.02
N VAL A 57 -13.00 0.68 -12.69
CA VAL A 57 -11.78 0.78 -11.91
C VAL A 57 -11.52 -0.55 -11.21
N SER A 58 -10.25 -0.86 -11.00
CA SER A 58 -9.85 -2.13 -10.41
C SER A 58 -8.72 -1.92 -9.42
N VAL A 59 -8.76 -2.66 -8.33
CA VAL A 59 -7.73 -2.64 -7.30
C VAL A 59 -7.23 -4.06 -7.12
N VAL A 60 -5.94 -4.27 -7.34
CA VAL A 60 -5.34 -5.61 -7.27
C VAL A 60 -4.07 -5.52 -6.43
N VAL A 61 -3.87 -6.48 -5.54
CA VAL A 61 -2.64 -6.60 -4.78
C VAL A 61 -1.95 -7.89 -5.22
N GLU A 62 -0.71 -7.75 -5.65
CA GLU A 62 0.06 -8.89 -6.10
C GLU A 62 1.54 -8.63 -5.85
N ASP A 63 2.23 -9.59 -5.26
CA ASP A 63 3.68 -9.50 -5.04
C ASP A 63 4.09 -8.20 -4.32
N GLU A 64 3.38 -7.87 -3.26
CA GLU A 64 3.66 -6.69 -2.46
C GLU A 64 3.54 -5.40 -3.27
N LYS A 65 2.67 -5.44 -4.28
CA LYS A 65 2.37 -4.25 -5.07
C LYS A 65 0.87 -4.04 -5.12
N LEU A 66 0.48 -2.80 -4.95
CA LEU A 66 -0.90 -2.38 -5.08
C LEU A 66 -1.05 -1.74 -6.45
N LYS A 67 -1.86 -2.34 -7.29
CA LYS A 67 -2.08 -1.85 -8.64
C LYS A 67 -3.51 -1.36 -8.78
N ILE A 68 -3.65 -0.14 -9.23
CA ILE A 68 -4.96 0.48 -9.45
C ILE A 68 -5.06 0.85 -10.90
N THR A 69 -6.10 0.36 -11.56
CA THR A 69 -6.30 0.61 -12.97
C THR A 69 -7.66 1.21 -13.22
N GLY A 70 -7.75 2.00 -14.25
CA GLY A 70 -9.02 2.54 -14.72
C GLY A 70 -9.07 2.42 -16.23
N LYS A 71 -10.21 2.02 -16.74
CA LYS A 71 -10.37 1.84 -18.16
C LYS A 71 -11.83 2.03 -18.53
N LYS A 72 -12.08 2.84 -19.54
CA LYS A 72 -13.42 3.02 -20.07
C LYS A 72 -13.61 2.05 -21.23
N GLU A 73 -14.73 1.35 -21.19
CA GLU A 73 -15.02 0.35 -22.22
C GLU A 73 -15.40 0.97 -23.55
N THR A 74 -16.00 2.15 -23.52
CA THR A 74 -16.43 2.81 -24.74
C THR A 74 -15.77 4.16 -24.88
N SER A 75 -15.35 4.48 -26.09
CA SER A 75 -14.82 5.82 -26.33
C SER A 75 -15.94 6.82 -26.32
N GLU A 76 -15.66 7.95 -25.73
CA GLU A 76 -16.59 9.04 -25.71
C GLU A 76 -16.58 9.75 -27.04
N THR A 77 -17.76 9.97 -27.61
CA THR A 77 -17.86 10.63 -28.89
C THR A 77 -18.58 11.95 -28.78
N SER A 78 -18.74 12.46 -27.57
CA SER A 78 -19.42 13.74 -27.36
C SER A 78 -18.63 14.91 -27.94
N ASN A 79 -19.35 15.92 -28.40
CA ASN A 79 -18.73 17.11 -28.95
C ASN A 79 -18.42 18.11 -27.83
N TYR A 80 -17.27 17.96 -27.23
CA TYR A 80 -16.89 18.87 -26.15
C TYR A 80 -16.48 20.23 -26.72
N VAL A 81 -16.98 21.29 -26.15
CA VAL A 81 -16.43 22.61 -26.39
C VAL A 81 -15.13 22.77 -25.61
N TYR A 82 -15.10 22.21 -24.42
CA TYR A 82 -13.91 22.18 -23.59
C TYR A 82 -13.96 20.93 -22.74
N LYS A 83 -12.86 20.22 -22.67
CA LYS A 83 -12.79 19.00 -21.88
C LYS A 83 -11.65 19.11 -20.87
N GLY A 84 -12.01 19.40 -19.63
CA GLY A 84 -11.03 19.49 -18.54
C GLY A 84 -10.96 18.24 -17.69
N ILE A 85 -12.02 17.41 -17.70
CA ILE A 85 -12.05 16.19 -16.93
C ILE A 85 -11.62 15.04 -17.82
N GLY A 86 -10.46 14.49 -17.54
CA GLY A 86 -9.93 13.38 -18.31
C GLY A 86 -10.39 12.06 -17.73
N THR A 87 -10.73 11.13 -18.62
CA THR A 87 -11.09 9.78 -18.23
C THR A 87 -10.26 8.78 -19.04
N ARG A 88 -8.98 9.09 -19.22
CA ARG A 88 -8.12 8.18 -19.96
C ARG A 88 -7.72 7.01 -19.09
N ALA A 89 -7.45 5.90 -19.76
CA ALA A 89 -7.01 4.71 -19.08
C ALA A 89 -5.72 4.98 -18.29
N PHE A 90 -5.61 4.38 -17.13
CA PHE A 90 -4.43 4.57 -16.29
C PHE A 90 -4.09 3.30 -15.55
N GLU A 91 -2.85 3.24 -15.12
CA GLU A 91 -2.38 2.19 -14.25
C GLU A 91 -1.43 2.83 -13.25
N LYS A 92 -1.76 2.74 -11.97
CA LYS A 92 -0.88 3.22 -10.90
C LYS A 92 -0.48 2.07 -10.03
N THR A 93 0.79 2.01 -9.68
CA THR A 93 1.33 0.95 -8.86
C THR A 93 2.04 1.54 -7.66
N PHE A 94 1.75 1.00 -6.49
CA PHE A 94 2.39 1.39 -5.24
C PHE A 94 3.04 0.17 -4.65
N ALA A 95 4.28 0.31 -4.18
CA ALA A 95 4.94 -0.77 -3.49
C ALA A 95 4.45 -0.82 -2.05
N LEU A 96 4.09 -1.99 -1.58
CA LEU A 96 3.66 -2.20 -0.21
C LEU A 96 4.79 -2.84 0.58
N SER A 97 4.91 -2.50 1.83
CA SER A 97 5.87 -3.18 2.68
C SER A 97 5.34 -4.59 2.99
N LYS A 98 6.23 -5.45 3.45
CA LYS A 98 5.91 -6.83 3.73
C LYS A 98 4.74 -6.99 4.71
N ASP A 99 4.65 -6.08 5.67
CA ASP A 99 3.66 -6.18 6.73
C ASP A 99 2.45 -5.28 6.50
N THR A 100 2.28 -4.81 5.29
CA THR A 100 1.19 -3.91 4.92
C THR A 100 0.15 -4.68 4.13
N LYS A 101 -1.12 -4.47 4.48
CA LYS A 101 -2.24 -5.13 3.81
C LYS A 101 -3.27 -4.12 3.38
N VAL A 102 -3.89 -4.40 2.25
CA VAL A 102 -5.04 -3.63 1.80
C VAL A 102 -6.27 -4.30 2.40
N THR A 103 -7.01 -3.56 3.20
CA THR A 103 -8.14 -4.12 3.93
C THR A 103 -9.48 -3.82 3.30
N ASN A 104 -9.58 -2.75 2.53
CA ASN A 104 -10.84 -2.36 1.93
C ASN A 104 -10.62 -1.36 0.81
N ALA A 105 -11.60 -1.25 -0.06
CA ALA A 105 -11.62 -0.23 -1.11
C ALA A 105 -13.07 0.24 -1.27
N GLU A 106 -13.25 1.54 -1.35
CA GLU A 106 -14.57 2.14 -1.47
C GLU A 106 -14.60 3.15 -2.61
N TYR A 107 -15.73 3.23 -3.27
CA TYR A 107 -15.92 4.19 -4.34
C TYR A 107 -17.05 5.13 -3.94
N ALA A 108 -16.75 6.40 -3.80
CA ALA A 108 -17.74 7.40 -3.40
C ALA A 108 -17.33 8.77 -3.88
N ASP A 109 -18.28 9.53 -4.35
CA ASP A 109 -18.06 10.94 -4.74
C ASP A 109 -16.95 11.12 -5.78
N GLY A 110 -16.81 10.17 -6.67
CA GLY A 110 -15.76 10.24 -7.68
C GLY A 110 -14.36 9.94 -7.15
N ILE A 111 -14.29 9.40 -5.95
CA ILE A 111 -13.02 9.08 -5.28
C ILE A 111 -12.98 7.59 -4.98
N LEU A 112 -11.89 6.96 -5.36
CA LEU A 112 -11.63 5.60 -4.96
C LEU A 112 -10.73 5.65 -3.73
N SER A 113 -11.20 5.13 -2.62
CA SER A 113 -10.45 5.12 -1.37
C SER A 113 -9.97 3.71 -1.09
N VAL A 114 -8.67 3.54 -0.97
CA VAL A 114 -8.07 2.25 -0.69
C VAL A 114 -7.47 2.30 0.71
N PHE A 115 -7.95 1.41 1.58
CA PHE A 115 -7.56 1.38 2.98
C PHE A 115 -6.42 0.41 3.17
N VAL A 116 -5.35 0.90 3.77
CA VAL A 116 -4.11 0.15 3.93
C VAL A 116 -3.75 0.11 5.40
N THR A 117 -3.44 -1.06 5.90
CA THR A 117 -3.12 -1.26 7.31
C THR A 117 -1.75 -1.91 7.45
N TYR A 118 -0.95 -1.37 8.34
CA TYR A 118 0.33 -1.95 8.70
C TYR A 118 0.12 -2.82 9.93
N GLU A 119 0.51 -4.09 9.82
CA GLU A 119 0.40 -5.03 10.91
C GLU A 119 1.76 -5.59 11.23
N VAL A 120 2.19 -5.43 12.48
CA VAL A 120 3.45 -6.03 12.90
C VAL A 120 3.19 -7.51 13.15
N PRO A 121 3.88 -8.41 12.44
CA PRO A 121 3.67 -9.84 12.64
C PRO A 121 3.95 -10.24 14.08
N GLU A 122 3.23 -11.24 14.54
CA GLU A 122 3.36 -11.72 15.91
C GLU A 122 4.80 -12.10 16.22
N GLU A 123 5.48 -12.68 15.28
CA GLU A 123 6.86 -13.12 15.44
C GLU A 123 7.86 -11.98 15.55
N LYS A 124 7.46 -10.77 15.15
CA LYS A 124 8.33 -9.58 15.25
C LYS A 124 8.04 -8.76 16.49
N LYS A 125 6.97 -9.06 17.20
CA LYS A 125 6.63 -8.34 18.41
C LYS A 125 7.49 -8.84 19.57
N PRO A 126 7.80 -7.98 20.53
CA PRO A 126 8.52 -8.43 21.71
C PRO A 126 7.74 -9.56 22.36
N LYS A 127 8.44 -10.60 22.72
CA LYS A 127 7.81 -11.76 23.30
C LYS A 127 8.51 -12.11 24.60
N GLN A 128 7.73 -12.18 25.66
CA GLN A 128 8.26 -12.57 26.96
C GLN A 128 8.40 -14.08 27.00
N ILE A 129 9.59 -14.54 27.22
CA ILE A 129 9.83 -15.98 27.30
C ILE A 129 9.88 -16.36 28.77
N PRO A 130 8.98 -17.22 29.24
CA PRO A 130 9.02 -17.64 30.64
C PRO A 130 10.26 -18.46 30.93
N ILE A 131 10.84 -18.24 32.10
CA ILE A 131 12.02 -18.94 32.50
C ILE A 131 11.60 -20.10 33.39
N SER A 132 11.95 -21.33 32.99
CA SER A 132 11.64 -22.47 33.77
C SER A 132 12.93 -23.00 34.38
N ARG A 133 12.79 -23.72 35.49
CA ARG A 133 13.96 -24.36 36.11
C ARG A 133 14.27 -25.60 35.30
N GLY A 134 15.53 -25.76 34.95
CA GLY A 134 15.96 -26.93 34.23
C GLY A 134 17.31 -27.41 34.71
N GLU A 135 17.74 -28.54 34.20
CA GLU A 135 19.06 -29.04 34.42
C GLU A 135 19.83 -28.85 33.13
N ARG A 136 21.10 -28.57 33.27
CA ARG A 136 21.92 -28.24 32.10
C ARG A 136 22.40 -29.50 31.40
N LEU A 137 21.45 -30.32 30.97
CA LEU A 137 21.74 -31.61 30.36
C LEU A 137 22.36 -31.52 28.97
N TYR A 138 22.32 -30.33 28.36
CA TYR A 138 22.99 -30.12 27.08
C TYR A 138 24.50 -30.01 27.24
N LEU A 139 25.02 -29.94 28.46
CA LEU A 139 26.45 -29.97 28.68
C LEU A 139 26.89 -31.44 28.75
N THR A 140 27.78 -31.82 27.87
CA THR A 140 28.30 -33.17 27.92
C THR A 140 29.57 -33.18 28.69
N GLU A 141 29.64 -34.09 29.63
CA GLU A 141 30.81 -34.20 30.47
C GLU A 141 31.94 -34.84 29.70
N GLY A 142 33.07 -34.28 29.81
CA GLY A 142 34.25 -34.86 29.20
C GLY A 142 34.42 -34.51 27.76
N ASP A 143 33.48 -34.01 27.27
CA ASP A 143 33.59 -33.64 25.96
C ASP A 143 33.86 -32.31 25.79
N ASP A 144 33.87 -32.14 26.24
CA ASP A 144 33.95 -31.11 26.11
C ASP A 144 34.47 -30.52 25.38
N ILE A 145 34.40 -30.61 25.22
CA ILE A 145 34.67 -30.36 24.70
C ILE A 145 35.26 -29.78 24.26
N VAL A 146 35.38 -29.79 24.18
CA VAL A 146 35.87 -29.41 23.89
C VAL A 146 36.11 -28.63 23.65
N SER A 147 36.04 -28.46 23.68
CA SER A 147 36.23 -27.71 23.63
C SER A 147 36.53 -26.99 23.45
#